data_216eac272ea8ece366ef25e629a9a619
#
_entry.id   216eac272ea8ece366ef25e629a9a619
#
_cell.length_a   1.000
_cell.length_b   1.000
_cell.length_c   1.000
_cell.angle_alpha   90.00
_cell.angle_beta   90.00
_cell.angle_gamma   90.00
#
_symmetry.space_group_name_H-M   'P 1'
#
loop_
_entity.id
_entity.type
_entity.pdbx_description
1 polymer ?
#
loop_
_entity_poly.entity_id
_entity_poly.type
_entity_poly.pdbx_seq_one_letter_code
_entity_poly.pdbx_strand_id
1 'polypeptide(L)'
;MVAFAHLPHFHVVGFTGHRRLADAPGVAGAIREAIEMLRREGPGEWIGLSSAAAGSDTLFAREALAQGCAWHVLLPLPEAEFKRDFSEDEWREAEELLARAEQVRVFNETEAREDAYLDAGMETVHGADIVLAVWDGEPARGKGGTADVIAYARDVGRPLVIIDVQTLVIRRENGTAFAAHDHDLEYFNSLPEAPPAGGAANPFGAPGEILAFQRKVDHKASRGAPQFRRLIASTTILHVLATLVAAAGLAFALHAAILPWMKLFCLDGALAVALLLRKQGAHHHWVRCRLAAEFCRSALATWGLPRNALIFAELDLPGMRLLVRALQVMHQRSAGAKPVAMEDFKRLYVTHRIDDQLAYYERRLGQAMPQLVWLRSGFWMATLAAITCTAAYALHRVWNYAEIPLGLEEWLFYFLPISLPVMAAALISLISINDLHRRVARYREMCAVLQAARKQIAYGRTWSSLERVVQQTERALLQEVIEWHSITSFAESH
;
A
#
# COMPACT_ATOMS: atom_id res chain seq x y z
N MET A 1 -0.64 29.79 6.58
CA MET A 1 0.27 29.22 5.57
C MET A 1 -0.42 28.00 5.00
N VAL A 2 -0.78 28.00 3.73
CA VAL A 2 -1.42 26.83 3.09
C VAL A 2 -0.31 25.80 2.97
N ALA A 3 -0.40 24.69 3.72
CA ALA A 3 0.53 23.57 3.56
C ALA A 3 0.33 22.99 2.17
N PHE A 4 1.33 23.06 1.33
CA PHE A 4 1.31 22.41 0.03
C PHE A 4 1.24 20.89 0.24
N ALA A 5 0.27 20.24 -0.38
CA ALA A 5 0.07 18.80 -0.29
C ALA A 5 1.07 18.04 -1.19
N HIS A 6 2.35 18.35 -1.06
CA HIS A 6 3.45 17.70 -1.75
C HIS A 6 4.34 17.00 -0.75
N LEU A 7 4.65 15.72 -0.98
CA LEU A 7 5.65 15.01 -0.22
C LEU A 7 7.00 15.07 -0.95
N PRO A 8 8.09 15.35 -0.22
CA PRO A 8 9.43 15.41 -0.81
C PRO A 8 9.91 14.00 -1.22
N HIS A 9 10.82 13.96 -2.19
CA HIS A 9 11.55 12.75 -2.56
C HIS A 9 12.75 12.61 -1.63
N PHE A 10 12.89 11.45 -0.99
CA PHE A 10 14.05 11.10 -0.16
C PHE A 10 14.79 9.91 -0.74
N HIS A 11 16.11 9.99 -0.71
CA HIS A 11 17.00 8.89 -1.06
C HIS A 11 17.91 8.59 0.12
N VAL A 12 18.02 7.32 0.49
CA VAL A 12 18.85 6.91 1.62
C VAL A 12 20.02 6.06 1.12
N VAL A 13 21.23 6.54 1.37
CA VAL A 13 22.48 5.82 1.12
C VAL A 13 22.96 5.21 2.43
N GLY A 14 22.86 3.88 2.55
CA GLY A 14 23.46 3.13 3.65
C GLY A 14 24.96 3.04 3.45
N PHE A 15 25.72 3.01 4.54
CA PHE A 15 27.18 2.91 4.46
C PHE A 15 27.73 1.84 5.37
N THR A 16 28.75 1.13 4.89
CA THR A 16 29.59 0.22 5.66
C THR A 16 31.02 0.25 5.14
N GLY A 17 32.00 0.08 6.02
CA GLY A 17 33.38 0.04 5.55
C GLY A 17 34.42 -0.28 6.62
N HIS A 18 35.68 -0.34 6.20
CA HIS A 18 36.77 -0.70 7.06
C HIS A 18 37.12 0.38 8.10
N ARG A 19 37.39 -0.07 9.32
CA ARG A 19 37.83 0.81 10.43
C ARG A 19 39.28 1.33 10.25
N ARG A 20 40.16 0.55 9.61
CA ARG A 20 41.59 0.90 9.41
C ARG A 20 41.84 1.12 7.93
N LEU A 21 42.31 2.30 7.58
CA LEU A 21 42.56 2.75 6.21
C LEU A 21 44.02 3.11 6.05
N ALA A 22 44.65 2.59 5.02
CA ALA A 22 46.03 2.97 4.67
C ALA A 22 46.13 4.34 4.03
N ASP A 23 45.09 4.71 3.21
CA ASP A 23 44.93 6.01 2.54
C ASP A 23 43.56 6.62 2.86
N ALA A 24 43.43 7.20 4.04
CA ALA A 24 42.18 7.87 4.45
C ALA A 24 41.80 9.05 3.54
N PRO A 25 42.71 9.92 3.08
CA PRO A 25 42.39 11.00 2.17
C PRO A 25 41.88 10.51 0.79
N GLY A 26 42.50 9.47 0.22
CA GLY A 26 42.06 8.86 -1.04
C GLY A 26 40.67 8.23 -0.93
N VAL A 27 40.41 7.49 0.16
CA VAL A 27 39.11 6.91 0.44
C VAL A 27 38.05 8.01 0.62
N ALA A 28 38.32 9.10 1.33
CA ALA A 28 37.42 10.22 1.46
C ALA A 28 37.07 10.85 0.09
N GLY A 29 38.06 10.99 -0.79
CA GLY A 29 37.84 11.46 -2.17
C GLY A 29 36.92 10.54 -2.97
N ALA A 30 37.15 9.22 -2.90
CA ALA A 30 36.31 8.23 -3.58
C ALA A 30 34.86 8.18 -3.00
N ILE A 31 34.71 8.32 -1.68
CA ILE A 31 33.38 8.45 -1.05
C ILE A 31 32.66 9.69 -1.57
N ARG A 32 33.34 10.84 -1.64
CA ARG A 32 32.79 12.09 -2.19
C ARG A 32 32.32 11.90 -3.62
N GLU A 33 33.16 11.31 -4.47
CA GLU A 33 32.81 11.05 -5.87
C GLU A 33 31.61 10.11 -5.99
N ALA A 34 31.54 9.04 -5.17
CA ALA A 34 30.43 8.11 -5.17
C ALA A 34 29.11 8.79 -4.76
N ILE A 35 29.12 9.64 -3.73
CA ILE A 35 27.93 10.40 -3.31
C ILE A 35 27.52 11.39 -4.42
N GLU A 36 28.43 12.14 -5.02
CA GLU A 36 28.14 13.03 -6.13
C GLU A 36 27.54 12.30 -7.32
N MET A 37 28.07 11.14 -7.67
CA MET A 37 27.57 10.30 -8.73
C MET A 37 26.12 9.87 -8.47
N LEU A 38 25.82 9.41 -7.25
CA LEU A 38 24.48 9.01 -6.86
C LEU A 38 23.49 10.19 -6.90
N ARG A 39 23.90 11.35 -6.39
CA ARG A 39 23.05 12.55 -6.38
C ARG A 39 22.65 13.06 -7.76
N ARG A 40 23.45 12.78 -8.78
CA ARG A 40 23.10 13.11 -10.19
C ARG A 40 22.02 12.20 -10.77
N GLU A 41 21.75 11.04 -10.16
CA GLU A 41 20.80 10.05 -10.67
C GLU A 41 19.35 10.34 -10.29
N GLY A 42 19.10 11.08 -9.20
CA GLY A 42 17.75 11.38 -8.77
C GLY A 42 17.61 12.72 -8.06
N PRO A 43 16.55 13.49 -8.37
CA PRO A 43 16.22 14.70 -7.63
C PRO A 43 15.69 14.36 -6.24
N GLY A 44 15.91 15.21 -5.24
CA GLY A 44 15.37 15.05 -3.90
C GLY A 44 16.38 15.30 -2.80
N GLU A 45 15.96 15.03 -1.58
CA GLU A 45 16.81 15.09 -0.38
C GLU A 45 17.55 13.78 -0.20
N TRP A 46 18.84 13.87 0.10
CA TRP A 46 19.72 12.74 0.29
C TRP A 46 20.08 12.57 1.76
N ILE A 47 20.00 11.34 2.26
CA ILE A 47 20.26 10.98 3.62
C ILE A 47 21.33 9.90 3.64
N GLY A 48 22.41 10.14 4.38
CA GLY A 48 23.39 9.11 4.72
C GLY A 48 22.93 8.33 5.95
N LEU A 49 23.03 7.01 5.93
CA LEU A 49 22.72 6.13 7.05
C LEU A 49 23.93 5.26 7.38
N SER A 50 24.53 5.41 8.56
CA SER A 50 25.69 4.62 8.98
C SER A 50 25.77 4.44 10.49
N SER A 51 26.68 3.57 10.95
CA SER A 51 26.88 3.27 12.38
C SER A 51 27.80 4.26 13.10
N ALA A 52 28.40 5.22 12.43
CA ALA A 52 29.42 6.12 12.98
C ALA A 52 30.68 5.41 13.54
N ALA A 53 31.05 4.22 13.05
CA ALA A 53 32.26 3.53 13.48
C ALA A 53 33.52 4.30 13.05
N ALA A 54 34.63 4.08 13.76
CA ALA A 54 35.90 4.70 13.41
C ALA A 54 36.35 4.32 11.98
N GLY A 55 37.05 5.21 11.28
CA GLY A 55 37.59 4.99 9.95
C GLY A 55 36.68 5.42 8.83
N SER A 56 36.26 4.50 7.95
CA SER A 56 35.48 4.88 6.77
C SER A 56 34.08 5.41 7.06
N ASP A 57 33.43 4.99 8.17
CA ASP A 57 32.11 5.51 8.57
C ASP A 57 32.18 7.00 8.96
N THR A 58 33.20 7.42 9.70
CA THR A 58 33.41 8.86 10.04
C THR A 58 33.75 9.66 8.80
N LEU A 59 34.54 9.11 7.85
CA LEU A 59 34.79 9.76 6.56
C LEU A 59 33.50 9.92 5.75
N PHE A 60 32.69 8.88 5.67
CA PHE A 60 31.40 8.95 4.99
C PHE A 60 30.48 10.02 5.60
N ALA A 61 30.37 10.04 6.92
CA ALA A 61 29.55 11.04 7.61
C ALA A 61 30.01 12.47 7.29
N ARG A 62 31.33 12.69 7.30
CA ARG A 62 31.92 13.99 6.97
C ARG A 62 31.63 14.42 5.54
N GLU A 63 31.86 13.52 4.58
CA GLU A 63 31.65 13.80 3.16
C GLU A 63 30.16 13.98 2.82
N ALA A 64 29.27 13.17 3.42
CA ALA A 64 27.81 13.31 3.26
C ALA A 64 27.31 14.67 3.79
N LEU A 65 27.72 15.03 5.00
CA LEU A 65 27.39 16.33 5.60
C LEU A 65 27.98 17.51 4.81
N ALA A 66 29.20 17.37 4.30
CA ALA A 66 29.82 18.42 3.47
C ALA A 66 29.08 18.65 2.14
N GLN A 67 28.46 17.64 1.61
CA GLN A 67 27.63 17.72 0.40
C GLN A 67 26.17 18.10 0.67
N GLY A 68 25.80 18.44 1.93
CA GLY A 68 24.46 18.85 2.32
C GLY A 68 23.48 17.69 2.41
N CYS A 69 23.94 16.45 2.55
CA CYS A 69 23.08 15.33 2.92
C CYS A 69 22.76 15.41 4.42
N ALA A 70 21.55 15.05 4.80
CA ALA A 70 21.25 14.75 6.18
C ALA A 70 21.98 13.46 6.59
N TRP A 71 22.32 13.31 7.87
CA TRP A 71 22.96 12.10 8.36
C TRP A 71 22.15 11.49 9.49
N HIS A 72 21.75 10.25 9.31
CA HIS A 72 21.07 9.40 10.30
C HIS A 72 22.05 8.36 10.81
N VAL A 73 22.09 8.18 12.11
CA VAL A 73 23.02 7.27 12.77
C VAL A 73 22.27 6.11 13.39
N LEU A 74 22.79 4.91 13.13
CA LEU A 74 22.32 3.66 13.71
C LEU A 74 23.42 3.05 14.57
N LEU A 75 23.39 3.34 15.88
CA LEU A 75 24.36 2.78 16.79
C LEU A 75 24.03 1.32 17.13
N PRO A 76 24.99 0.39 17.01
CA PRO A 76 24.80 -1.02 17.36
C PRO A 76 24.65 -1.23 18.89
N LEU A 77 25.16 -0.31 19.69
CA LEU A 77 25.21 -0.36 21.15
C LEU A 77 24.85 1.00 21.73
N PRO A 78 24.42 1.06 23.00
CA PRO A 78 24.33 2.33 23.72
C PRO A 78 25.64 3.11 23.65
N GLU A 79 25.59 4.42 23.53
CA GLU A 79 26.73 5.30 23.26
C GLU A 79 27.91 5.06 24.23
N ALA A 80 27.62 4.89 25.52
CA ALA A 80 28.63 4.64 26.53
C ALA A 80 29.39 3.32 26.33
N GLU A 81 28.74 2.31 25.72
CA GLU A 81 29.36 1.02 25.38
C GLU A 81 30.06 1.09 24.02
N PHE A 82 29.46 1.79 23.06
CA PHE A 82 30.01 1.98 21.73
C PHE A 82 31.33 2.74 21.77
N LYS A 83 31.44 3.78 22.63
CA LYS A 83 32.66 4.54 22.89
C LYS A 83 33.89 3.68 23.23
N ARG A 84 33.72 2.51 23.83
CA ARG A 84 34.82 1.62 24.20
C ARG A 84 35.62 1.05 23.02
N ASP A 85 35.05 1.16 21.80
CA ASP A 85 35.69 0.70 20.57
C ASP A 85 36.59 1.74 19.91
N PHE A 86 36.76 2.91 20.52
CA PHE A 86 37.48 4.05 19.97
C PHE A 86 38.66 4.42 20.87
N SER A 87 39.70 4.96 20.28
CA SER A 87 40.67 5.78 20.99
C SER A 87 40.06 7.11 21.39
N GLU A 88 40.70 7.87 22.27
CA GLU A 88 40.18 9.18 22.70
C GLU A 88 40.04 10.18 21.52
N ASP A 89 40.98 10.16 20.58
CA ASP A 89 40.93 11.07 19.42
C ASP A 89 39.86 10.65 18.42
N GLU A 90 39.73 9.35 18.12
CA GLU A 90 38.66 8.82 17.27
C GLU A 90 37.27 9.10 17.85
N TRP A 91 37.11 8.96 19.17
CA TRP A 91 35.83 9.26 19.81
C TRP A 91 35.48 10.75 19.73
N ARG A 92 36.46 11.64 19.93
CA ARG A 92 36.24 13.08 19.83
C ARG A 92 35.71 13.45 18.44
N GLU A 93 36.33 12.88 17.37
CA GLU A 93 35.85 13.06 16.00
C GLU A 93 34.45 12.53 15.81
N ALA A 94 34.15 11.30 16.28
CA ALA A 94 32.82 10.69 16.18
C ALA A 94 31.78 11.51 16.95
N GLU A 95 32.08 12.00 18.15
CA GLU A 95 31.20 12.83 18.98
C GLU A 95 30.85 14.16 18.31
N GLU A 96 31.85 14.84 17.68
CA GLU A 96 31.62 16.05 16.90
C GLU A 96 30.68 15.81 15.70
N LEU A 97 30.81 14.66 15.03
CA LEU A 97 29.93 14.28 13.93
C LEU A 97 28.53 13.90 14.44
N LEU A 98 28.42 13.13 15.53
CA LEU A 98 27.16 12.74 16.16
C LEU A 98 26.34 13.97 16.56
N ALA A 99 26.99 15.04 17.05
CA ALA A 99 26.33 16.31 17.36
C ALA A 99 25.71 17.00 16.12
N ARG A 100 26.12 16.64 14.91
CA ARG A 100 25.62 17.16 13.62
C ARG A 100 24.62 16.21 12.95
N ALA A 101 24.44 15.01 13.49
CA ALA A 101 23.48 14.05 12.98
C ALA A 101 22.05 14.58 13.15
N GLU A 102 21.22 14.40 12.11
CA GLU A 102 19.80 14.75 12.20
C GLU A 102 19.06 13.79 13.13
N GLN A 103 19.52 12.51 13.16
CA GLN A 103 18.95 11.48 14.02
C GLN A 103 20.04 10.52 14.50
N VAL A 104 19.98 10.15 15.79
CA VAL A 104 20.77 9.07 16.36
C VAL A 104 19.82 8.05 17.00
N ARG A 105 19.88 6.80 16.53
CA ARG A 105 19.09 5.70 17.03
C ARG A 105 20.01 4.57 17.51
N VAL A 106 19.72 4.02 18.67
CA VAL A 106 20.41 2.81 19.15
C VAL A 106 19.59 1.60 18.71
N PHE A 107 20.23 0.70 17.98
CA PHE A 107 19.65 -0.57 17.56
C PHE A 107 20.37 -1.70 18.30
N ASN A 108 19.86 -2.01 19.48
CA ASN A 108 20.44 -3.05 20.34
C ASN A 108 19.30 -3.91 20.90
N GLU A 109 19.03 -5.03 20.24
CA GLU A 109 18.02 -6.02 20.64
C GLU A 109 18.66 -7.33 21.12
N THR A 110 20.00 -7.42 21.14
CA THR A 110 20.76 -8.63 21.52
C THR A 110 21.78 -8.32 22.61
N GLU A 111 22.05 -9.30 23.48
CA GLU A 111 23.08 -9.20 24.51
C GLU A 111 24.51 -9.43 23.98
N ALA A 112 24.63 -10.14 22.83
CA ALA A 112 25.92 -10.43 22.22
C ALA A 112 26.40 -9.25 21.37
N ARG A 113 27.56 -8.69 21.72
CA ARG A 113 28.14 -7.51 21.08
C ARG A 113 28.35 -7.69 19.56
N GLU A 114 28.86 -8.85 19.14
CA GLU A 114 29.07 -9.13 17.72
C GLU A 114 27.78 -9.23 16.94
N ASP A 115 26.73 -9.79 17.55
CA ASP A 115 25.41 -9.86 16.95
C ASP A 115 24.80 -8.45 16.80
N ALA A 116 25.00 -7.56 17.76
CA ALA A 116 24.53 -6.18 17.68
C ALA A 116 25.15 -5.42 16.48
N TYR A 117 26.41 -5.65 16.17
CA TYR A 117 27.05 -5.07 14.98
C TYR A 117 26.50 -5.64 13.69
N LEU A 118 26.25 -6.95 13.61
CA LEU A 118 25.64 -7.57 12.44
C LEU A 118 24.22 -7.06 12.22
N ASP A 119 23.41 -7.02 13.28
CA ASP A 119 22.04 -6.55 13.23
C ASP A 119 21.95 -5.08 12.78
N ALA A 120 22.85 -4.22 13.29
CA ALA A 120 22.91 -2.83 12.84
C ALA A 120 23.33 -2.70 11.36
N GLY A 121 24.24 -3.57 10.90
CA GLY A 121 24.60 -3.67 9.48
C GLY A 121 23.45 -4.11 8.61
N MET A 122 22.70 -5.13 9.03
CA MET A 122 21.51 -5.61 8.33
C MET A 122 20.41 -4.52 8.30
N GLU A 123 20.18 -3.83 9.41
CA GLU A 123 19.22 -2.72 9.49
C GLU A 123 19.65 -1.55 8.59
N THR A 124 20.96 -1.28 8.46
CA THR A 124 21.47 -0.30 7.49
C THR A 124 21.10 -0.69 6.05
N VAL A 125 21.24 -1.97 5.69
CA VAL A 125 20.84 -2.48 4.38
C VAL A 125 19.34 -2.34 4.16
N HIS A 126 18.52 -2.66 5.16
CA HIS A 126 17.05 -2.52 5.07
C HIS A 126 16.62 -1.06 4.98
N GLY A 127 17.25 -0.19 5.75
CA GLY A 127 16.94 1.23 5.79
C GLY A 127 17.36 2.02 4.54
N ALA A 128 18.27 1.46 3.72
CA ALA A 128 18.84 2.13 2.56
C ALA A 128 18.15 1.79 1.24
N ASP A 129 18.22 2.71 0.27
CA ASP A 129 17.86 2.46 -1.12
C ASP A 129 19.03 1.86 -1.89
N ILE A 130 20.25 2.26 -1.52
CA ILE A 130 21.52 1.75 -2.03
C ILE A 130 22.53 1.71 -0.90
N VAL A 131 23.43 0.72 -0.91
CA VAL A 131 24.52 0.62 0.05
C VAL A 131 25.83 1.00 -0.62
N LEU A 132 26.52 1.98 -0.03
CA LEU A 132 27.89 2.35 -0.38
C LEU A 132 28.84 1.62 0.59
N ALA A 133 29.80 0.91 0.07
CA ALA A 133 30.75 0.11 0.88
C ALA A 133 32.20 0.43 0.54
N VAL A 134 33.07 0.54 1.55
CA VAL A 134 34.52 0.60 1.40
C VAL A 134 35.11 -0.75 1.82
N TRP A 135 35.64 -1.53 0.86
CA TRP A 135 35.97 -2.93 1.06
C TRP A 135 37.25 -3.32 0.31
N ASP A 136 38.04 -4.26 0.90
CA ASP A 136 39.29 -4.81 0.34
C ASP A 136 39.10 -6.10 -0.48
N GLY A 137 37.86 -6.58 -0.61
CA GLY A 137 37.54 -7.84 -1.29
C GLY A 137 37.72 -9.09 -0.40
N GLU A 138 38.23 -8.94 0.81
CA GLU A 138 38.55 -10.06 1.70
C GLU A 138 37.34 -10.44 2.59
N PRO A 139 37.28 -11.70 3.07
CA PRO A 139 36.28 -12.15 4.03
C PRO A 139 36.24 -11.31 5.31
N ALA A 140 35.12 -11.32 6.01
CA ALA A 140 34.99 -10.63 7.29
C ALA A 140 35.99 -11.16 8.32
N ARG A 141 36.65 -10.24 9.03
CA ARG A 141 37.64 -10.57 10.10
C ARG A 141 36.97 -10.81 11.45
N GLY A 142 35.64 -10.67 11.53
CA GLY A 142 34.77 -10.88 12.67
C GLY A 142 33.32 -10.75 12.26
N LYS A 143 32.39 -11.27 13.05
CA LYS A 143 30.96 -11.23 12.80
C LYS A 143 30.45 -9.77 12.74
N GLY A 144 29.65 -9.45 11.75
CA GLY A 144 29.14 -8.10 11.52
C GLY A 144 30.11 -7.14 10.82
N GLY A 145 31.19 -7.68 10.22
CA GLY A 145 32.13 -6.89 9.43
C GLY A 145 31.56 -6.46 8.07
N THR A 146 32.29 -5.57 7.39
CA THR A 146 31.90 -5.02 6.07
C THR A 146 31.55 -6.10 5.05
N ALA A 147 32.31 -7.21 5.01
CA ALA A 147 32.06 -8.31 4.08
C ALA A 147 30.71 -9.02 4.37
N ASP A 148 30.32 -9.19 5.64
CA ASP A 148 29.04 -9.78 6.01
C ASP A 148 27.85 -8.89 5.57
N VAL A 149 27.98 -7.58 5.76
CA VAL A 149 26.95 -6.60 5.33
C VAL A 149 26.82 -6.58 3.81
N ILE A 150 27.95 -6.65 3.07
CA ILE A 150 27.96 -6.75 1.60
C ILE A 150 27.31 -8.06 1.14
N ALA A 151 27.67 -9.19 1.76
CA ALA A 151 27.08 -10.49 1.44
C ALA A 151 25.57 -10.47 1.64
N TYR A 152 25.13 -9.95 2.79
CA TYR A 152 23.70 -9.79 3.07
C TYR A 152 22.99 -8.86 2.06
N ALA A 153 23.59 -7.73 1.71
CA ALA A 153 23.02 -6.82 0.71
C ALA A 153 22.89 -7.48 -0.67
N ARG A 154 23.85 -8.36 -1.06
CA ARG A 154 23.78 -9.18 -2.27
C ARG A 154 22.65 -10.20 -2.21
N ASP A 155 22.51 -10.90 -1.09
CA ASP A 155 21.48 -11.94 -0.90
C ASP A 155 20.06 -11.36 -0.96
N VAL A 156 19.85 -10.17 -0.39
CA VAL A 156 18.54 -9.48 -0.45
C VAL A 156 18.36 -8.65 -1.72
N GLY A 157 19.32 -8.69 -2.66
CA GLY A 157 19.25 -7.96 -3.94
C GLY A 157 19.34 -6.45 -3.81
N ARG A 158 19.90 -5.92 -2.70
CA ARG A 158 20.07 -4.49 -2.52
C ARG A 158 21.12 -3.92 -3.47
N PRO A 159 20.87 -2.81 -4.18
CA PRO A 159 21.87 -2.14 -4.98
C PRO A 159 23.10 -1.75 -4.16
N LEU A 160 24.27 -1.98 -4.73
CA LEU A 160 25.56 -1.75 -4.08
C LEU A 160 26.46 -0.84 -4.92
N VAL A 161 27.17 0.05 -4.26
CA VAL A 161 28.33 0.76 -4.78
C VAL A 161 29.53 0.39 -3.90
N ILE A 162 30.53 -0.25 -4.47
CA ILE A 162 31.71 -0.71 -3.74
C ILE A 162 32.91 0.10 -4.18
N ILE A 163 33.60 0.71 -3.21
CA ILE A 163 34.89 1.36 -3.36
C ILE A 163 35.96 0.38 -2.89
N ASP A 164 36.81 -0.03 -3.79
CA ASP A 164 37.97 -0.84 -3.46
C ASP A 164 38.95 0.01 -2.66
N VAL A 165 39.29 -0.43 -1.43
CA VAL A 165 40.13 0.36 -0.50
C VAL A 165 41.56 0.56 -0.95
N GLN A 166 42.08 -0.31 -1.84
CA GLN A 166 43.44 -0.26 -2.33
C GLN A 166 43.58 0.54 -3.63
N THR A 167 42.65 0.29 -4.56
CA THR A 167 42.70 0.91 -5.91
C THR A 167 41.83 2.14 -6.05
N LEU A 168 40.94 2.40 -5.09
CA LEU A 168 39.95 3.46 -5.06
C LEU A 168 38.94 3.38 -6.25
N VAL A 169 38.89 2.24 -6.93
CA VAL A 169 37.97 2.02 -8.05
C VAL A 169 36.55 1.82 -7.52
N ILE A 170 35.60 2.56 -8.09
CA ILE A 170 34.18 2.49 -7.76
C ILE A 170 33.49 1.48 -8.69
N ARG A 171 32.84 0.48 -8.13
CA ARG A 171 32.09 -0.55 -8.87
C ARG A 171 30.63 -0.56 -8.41
N ARG A 172 29.70 -0.91 -9.31
CA ARG A 172 28.28 -1.08 -9.01
C ARG A 172 27.86 -2.55 -9.16
N GLU A 173 27.00 -3.00 -8.27
CA GLU A 173 26.40 -4.33 -8.29
C GLU A 173 24.88 -4.23 -8.06
N ASN A 174 24.11 -5.25 -8.49
CA ASN A 174 22.66 -5.37 -8.34
C ASN A 174 21.86 -4.25 -9.00
N GLY A 175 22.32 -3.75 -10.14
CA GLY A 175 21.60 -2.79 -10.96
C GLY A 175 21.70 -1.34 -10.49
N THR A 176 20.87 -0.49 -11.08
CA THR A 176 20.81 0.93 -10.76
C THR A 176 19.66 1.17 -9.77
N ALA A 177 19.95 1.65 -8.57
CA ALA A 177 19.00 1.89 -7.50
C ALA A 177 17.82 2.79 -7.93
N PHE A 178 18.08 3.68 -8.89
CA PHE A 178 17.16 4.74 -9.31
C PHE A 178 16.69 4.60 -10.76
N ALA A 179 17.06 3.51 -11.46
CA ALA A 179 16.69 3.30 -12.87
C ALA A 179 15.21 2.96 -13.06
N ALA A 180 14.57 2.41 -12.06
CA ALA A 180 13.12 2.27 -12.04
C ALA A 180 12.54 3.59 -11.53
N HIS A 181 12.16 4.47 -12.44
CA HIS A 181 11.44 5.68 -12.09
C HIS A 181 10.13 5.32 -11.39
N ASP A 182 10.07 5.54 -10.08
CA ASP A 182 8.84 5.48 -9.32
C ASP A 182 8.04 6.76 -9.59
N HIS A 183 7.30 6.75 -10.70
CA HIS A 183 6.47 7.88 -11.11
C HIS A 183 5.22 8.06 -10.24
N ASP A 184 4.94 7.13 -9.32
CA ASP A 184 3.70 7.21 -8.54
C ASP A 184 3.70 8.39 -7.57
N LEU A 185 4.82 8.68 -6.90
CA LEU A 185 4.89 9.84 -6.02
C LEU A 185 4.75 11.16 -6.80
N GLU A 186 5.36 11.27 -7.99
CA GLU A 186 5.18 12.41 -8.87
C GLU A 186 3.73 12.55 -9.32
N TYR A 187 3.10 11.43 -9.72
CA TYR A 187 1.68 11.41 -10.07
C TYR A 187 0.81 11.84 -8.89
N PHE A 188 1.04 11.33 -7.68
CA PHE A 188 0.29 11.75 -6.50
C PHE A 188 0.51 13.23 -6.17
N ASN A 189 1.74 13.72 -6.31
CA ASN A 189 2.07 15.13 -6.11
C ASN A 189 1.40 16.04 -7.16
N SER A 190 1.15 15.56 -8.38
CA SER A 190 0.48 16.31 -9.45
C SER A 190 -1.05 16.36 -9.33
N LEU A 191 -1.65 15.55 -8.44
CA LEU A 191 -3.10 15.56 -8.25
C LEU A 191 -3.61 16.92 -7.77
N PRO A 192 -4.81 17.33 -8.18
CA PRO A 192 -5.41 18.57 -7.69
C PRO A 192 -5.69 18.50 -6.19
N GLU A 193 -5.56 19.64 -5.52
CA GLU A 193 -5.86 19.77 -4.09
C GLU A 193 -7.31 19.34 -3.79
N ALA A 194 -7.49 18.65 -2.67
CA ALA A 194 -8.82 18.32 -2.19
C ALA A 194 -9.53 19.60 -1.69
N PRO A 195 -10.86 19.69 -1.82
CA PRO A 195 -11.61 20.78 -1.21
C PRO A 195 -11.26 20.92 0.28
N PRO A 196 -11.19 22.15 0.80
CA PRO A 196 -10.90 22.36 2.21
C PRO A 196 -11.98 21.69 3.06
N ALA A 197 -11.59 20.63 3.77
CA ALA A 197 -12.44 20.05 4.79
C ALA A 197 -12.27 20.88 6.06
N GLY A 198 -13.37 21.33 6.66
CA GLY A 198 -13.34 22.15 7.87
C GLY A 198 -12.42 21.54 8.94
N GLY A 199 -11.36 22.21 9.17
CA GLY A 199 -10.54 22.44 10.35
C GLY A 199 -10.16 21.34 11.33
N ALA A 200 -10.18 20.06 11.07
CA ALA A 200 -9.64 19.09 12.02
C ALA A 200 -8.12 18.97 11.85
N ALA A 201 -7.36 19.52 12.81
CA ALA A 201 -5.96 19.18 12.99
C ALA A 201 -5.81 17.67 13.19
N ASN A 202 -4.69 17.09 12.74
CA ASN A 202 -4.43 15.69 13.02
C ASN A 202 -4.27 15.47 14.53
N PRO A 203 -5.12 14.63 15.16
CA PRO A 203 -5.09 14.43 16.60
C PRO A 203 -3.78 13.77 17.09
N PHE A 204 -3.04 13.09 16.21
CA PHE A 204 -1.78 12.42 16.54
C PHE A 204 -0.53 13.30 16.39
N GLY A 205 -0.69 14.58 16.07
CA GLY A 205 0.43 15.52 15.97
C GLY A 205 1.30 15.37 14.71
N ALA A 206 0.85 14.62 13.72
CA ALA A 206 1.57 14.48 12.45
C ALA A 206 1.57 15.79 11.64
N PRO A 207 2.60 16.02 10.78
CA PRO A 207 2.70 17.19 9.93
C PRO A 207 1.46 17.40 9.06
N GLY A 208 1.03 18.66 8.93
CA GLY A 208 -0.16 19.02 8.13
C GLY A 208 -0.04 18.65 6.66
N GLU A 209 1.17 18.57 6.14
CA GLU A 209 1.49 18.17 4.76
C GLU A 209 1.05 16.73 4.46
N ILE A 210 1.31 15.78 5.38
CA ILE A 210 0.89 14.37 5.20
C ILE A 210 -0.63 14.28 5.23
N LEU A 211 -1.30 15.03 6.10
CA LEU A 211 -2.77 15.06 6.16
C LEU A 211 -3.36 15.68 4.88
N ALA A 212 -2.76 16.75 4.37
CA ALA A 212 -3.19 17.37 3.12
C ALA A 212 -3.00 16.42 1.93
N PHE A 213 -1.85 15.75 1.86
CA PHE A 213 -1.54 14.74 0.84
C PHE A 213 -2.51 13.54 0.93
N GLN A 214 -2.75 13.01 2.13
CA GLN A 214 -3.74 11.93 2.35
C GLN A 214 -5.12 12.30 1.83
N ARG A 215 -5.60 13.51 2.14
CA ARG A 215 -6.91 14.01 1.65
C ARG A 215 -6.95 14.08 0.13
N LYS A 216 -5.89 14.53 -0.50
CA LYS A 216 -5.75 14.65 -1.96
C LYS A 216 -5.88 13.29 -2.66
N VAL A 217 -5.11 12.30 -2.22
CA VAL A 217 -5.15 10.95 -2.80
C VAL A 217 -6.46 10.22 -2.45
N ASP A 218 -7.01 10.38 -1.25
CA ASP A 218 -8.29 9.79 -0.84
C ASP A 218 -9.48 10.37 -1.62
N HIS A 219 -9.46 11.67 -1.91
CA HIS A 219 -10.48 12.32 -2.75
C HIS A 219 -10.49 11.73 -4.17
N LYS A 220 -9.31 11.50 -4.77
CA LYS A 220 -9.20 10.84 -6.07
C LYS A 220 -9.68 9.39 -6.00
N ALA A 221 -9.28 8.65 -4.97
CA ALA A 221 -9.67 7.27 -4.75
C ALA A 221 -11.19 7.11 -4.56
N SER A 222 -11.83 8.01 -3.81
CA SER A 222 -13.28 7.91 -3.51
C SER A 222 -14.16 8.11 -4.73
N ARG A 223 -13.72 8.86 -5.76
CA ARG A 223 -14.46 9.12 -6.99
C ARG A 223 -14.37 8.01 -8.03
N GLY A 224 -13.27 7.24 -8.06
CA GLY A 224 -13.04 6.24 -9.12
C GLY A 224 -13.87 4.97 -8.98
N ALA A 225 -14.01 4.44 -7.78
CA ALA A 225 -14.65 3.14 -7.51
C ALA A 225 -16.11 3.00 -7.98
N PRO A 226 -17.00 3.99 -7.76
CA PRO A 226 -18.39 3.86 -8.15
C PRO A 226 -18.60 3.82 -9.66
N GLN A 227 -17.78 4.56 -10.42
CA GLN A 227 -17.89 4.64 -11.88
C GLN A 227 -17.58 3.31 -12.56
N PHE A 228 -16.49 2.67 -12.17
CA PHE A 228 -16.08 1.39 -12.73
C PHE A 228 -17.14 0.29 -12.55
N ARG A 229 -17.67 0.15 -11.33
CA ARG A 229 -18.72 -0.84 -11.04
C ARG A 229 -20.02 -0.59 -11.80
N ARG A 230 -20.41 0.68 -11.95
CA ARG A 230 -21.59 1.05 -12.73
C ARG A 230 -21.42 0.70 -14.20
N LEU A 231 -20.25 0.93 -14.78
CA LEU A 231 -19.96 0.57 -16.16
C LEU A 231 -20.03 -0.94 -16.39
N ILE A 232 -19.42 -1.75 -15.51
CA ILE A 232 -19.51 -3.23 -15.65
C ILE A 232 -20.97 -3.70 -15.45
N ALA A 233 -21.69 -3.16 -14.46
CA ALA A 233 -23.10 -3.53 -14.29
C ALA A 233 -23.96 -3.14 -15.49
N SER A 234 -23.68 -2.01 -16.15
CA SER A 234 -24.40 -1.57 -17.33
C SER A 234 -24.19 -2.49 -18.53
N THR A 235 -22.99 -3.06 -18.74
CA THR A 235 -22.77 -4.07 -19.80
C THR A 235 -23.64 -5.30 -19.60
N THR A 236 -23.70 -5.81 -18.36
CA THR A 236 -24.55 -6.97 -18.02
C THR A 236 -26.02 -6.66 -18.25
N ILE A 237 -26.50 -5.49 -17.80
CA ILE A 237 -27.90 -5.07 -18.00
C ILE A 237 -28.24 -4.96 -19.49
N LEU A 238 -27.36 -4.38 -20.30
CA LEU A 238 -27.58 -4.23 -21.75
C LEU A 238 -27.67 -5.59 -22.45
N HIS A 239 -26.83 -6.57 -22.08
CA HIS A 239 -26.94 -7.93 -22.63
C HIS A 239 -28.25 -8.61 -22.22
N VAL A 240 -28.68 -8.45 -20.98
CA VAL A 240 -29.97 -8.98 -20.50
C VAL A 240 -31.11 -8.36 -21.27
N LEU A 241 -31.12 -7.03 -21.43
CA LEU A 241 -32.16 -6.34 -22.22
C LEU A 241 -32.19 -6.83 -23.67
N ALA A 242 -31.05 -6.99 -24.32
CA ALA A 242 -30.96 -7.56 -25.68
C ALA A 242 -31.61 -8.95 -25.76
N THR A 243 -31.35 -9.79 -24.74
CA THR A 243 -31.92 -11.15 -24.68
C THR A 243 -33.42 -11.14 -24.39
N LEU A 244 -33.89 -10.28 -23.52
CA LEU A 244 -35.33 -10.13 -23.23
C LEU A 244 -36.11 -9.61 -24.43
N VAL A 245 -35.55 -8.67 -25.20
CA VAL A 245 -36.15 -8.20 -26.47
C VAL A 245 -36.25 -9.34 -27.49
N ALA A 246 -35.20 -10.16 -27.59
CA ALA A 246 -35.24 -11.34 -28.47
C ALA A 246 -36.28 -12.38 -28.02
N ALA A 247 -36.34 -12.65 -26.72
CA ALA A 247 -37.32 -13.58 -26.13
C ALA A 247 -38.76 -13.10 -26.33
N ALA A 248 -39.04 -11.81 -26.18
CA ALA A 248 -40.34 -11.22 -26.43
C ALA A 248 -40.75 -11.33 -27.92
N GLY A 249 -39.81 -11.02 -28.83
CA GLY A 249 -40.04 -11.18 -30.27
C GLY A 249 -40.39 -12.63 -30.65
N LEU A 250 -39.72 -13.60 -30.06
CA LEU A 250 -39.97 -15.02 -30.31
C LEU A 250 -41.31 -15.49 -29.68
N ALA A 251 -41.54 -15.17 -28.40
CA ALA A 251 -42.69 -15.66 -27.65
C ALA A 251 -44.02 -15.11 -28.18
N PHE A 252 -44.08 -13.83 -28.56
CA PHE A 252 -45.28 -13.16 -29.03
C PHE A 252 -45.37 -13.04 -30.55
N ALA A 253 -44.50 -13.75 -31.28
CA ALA A 253 -44.43 -13.72 -32.77
C ALA A 253 -44.39 -12.30 -33.33
N LEU A 254 -43.72 -11.37 -32.65
CA LEU A 254 -43.66 -9.96 -33.03
C LEU A 254 -42.72 -9.76 -34.21
N HIS A 255 -43.30 -9.45 -35.39
CA HIS A 255 -42.53 -9.22 -36.64
C HIS A 255 -42.21 -7.72 -36.83
N ALA A 256 -42.25 -6.93 -35.79
CA ALA A 256 -41.95 -5.48 -35.86
C ALA A 256 -40.49 -5.26 -36.23
N ALA A 257 -40.21 -4.53 -37.30
CA ALA A 257 -38.87 -4.23 -37.79
C ALA A 257 -37.98 -3.50 -36.77
N ILE A 258 -38.58 -2.91 -35.74
CA ILE A 258 -37.86 -2.18 -34.67
C ILE A 258 -37.13 -3.14 -33.69
N LEU A 259 -37.60 -4.38 -33.50
CA LEU A 259 -37.00 -5.31 -32.51
C LEU A 259 -35.53 -5.68 -32.81
N PRO A 260 -35.15 -6.01 -34.02
CA PRO A 260 -33.73 -6.24 -34.35
C PRO A 260 -32.85 -5.01 -34.08
N TRP A 261 -33.37 -3.80 -34.35
CA TRP A 261 -32.65 -2.57 -34.08
C TRP A 261 -32.48 -2.30 -32.58
N MET A 262 -33.51 -2.54 -31.78
CA MET A 262 -33.42 -2.43 -30.31
C MET A 262 -32.38 -3.40 -29.74
N LYS A 263 -32.38 -4.65 -30.21
CA LYS A 263 -31.37 -5.64 -29.83
C LYS A 263 -29.96 -5.18 -30.22
N LEU A 264 -29.80 -4.72 -31.45
CA LEU A 264 -28.51 -4.23 -31.96
C LEU A 264 -28.02 -3.05 -31.12
N PHE A 265 -28.87 -2.07 -30.84
CA PHE A 265 -28.55 -0.92 -29.99
C PHE A 265 -28.07 -1.32 -28.59
N CYS A 266 -28.71 -2.33 -27.96
CA CYS A 266 -28.27 -2.83 -26.66
C CYS A 266 -26.89 -3.50 -26.75
N LEU A 267 -26.62 -4.28 -27.80
CA LEU A 267 -25.34 -4.97 -27.99
C LEU A 267 -24.22 -3.98 -28.32
N ASP A 268 -24.48 -3.01 -29.19
CA ASP A 268 -23.52 -1.94 -29.51
C ASP A 268 -23.21 -1.08 -28.30
N GLY A 269 -24.23 -0.77 -27.51
CA GLY A 269 -24.07 -0.07 -26.22
C GLY A 269 -23.20 -0.84 -25.25
N ALA A 270 -23.40 -2.16 -25.13
CA ALA A 270 -22.56 -3.02 -24.29
C ALA A 270 -21.11 -3.06 -24.77
N LEU A 271 -20.91 -3.17 -26.09
CA LEU A 271 -19.58 -3.14 -26.70
C LEU A 271 -18.88 -1.79 -26.48
N ALA A 272 -19.60 -0.68 -26.69
CA ALA A 272 -19.07 0.67 -26.46
C ALA A 272 -18.60 0.86 -25.00
N VAL A 273 -19.40 0.41 -24.02
CA VAL A 273 -19.03 0.46 -22.61
C VAL A 273 -17.81 -0.42 -22.33
N ALA A 274 -17.73 -1.62 -22.90
CA ALA A 274 -16.58 -2.50 -22.75
C ALA A 274 -15.29 -1.88 -23.33
N LEU A 275 -15.39 -1.23 -24.49
CA LEU A 275 -14.25 -0.51 -25.09
C LEU A 275 -13.83 0.71 -24.27
N LEU A 276 -14.78 1.43 -23.68
CA LEU A 276 -14.49 2.53 -22.76
C LEU A 276 -13.76 2.04 -21.51
N LEU A 277 -14.16 0.90 -20.93
CA LEU A 277 -13.47 0.28 -19.79
C LEU A 277 -12.03 -0.09 -20.13
N ARG A 278 -11.81 -0.65 -21.33
CA ARG A 278 -10.48 -1.02 -21.81
C ARG A 278 -9.56 0.20 -22.06
N LYS A 279 -10.09 1.31 -22.59
CA LYS A 279 -9.32 2.53 -22.86
C LYS A 279 -8.97 3.32 -21.61
N GLN A 280 -9.80 3.24 -20.59
CA GLN A 280 -9.58 3.96 -19.35
C GLN A 280 -8.63 3.15 -18.47
N GLY A 281 -7.32 3.34 -18.55
CA GLY A 281 -6.33 2.91 -17.53
C GLY A 281 -6.61 3.51 -16.12
N ALA A 282 -7.80 4.08 -15.94
CA ALA A 282 -8.33 4.70 -14.73
C ALA A 282 -8.40 3.75 -13.52
N HIS A 283 -8.43 2.44 -13.77
CA HIS A 283 -8.47 1.45 -12.71
C HIS A 283 -7.17 1.40 -11.92
N HIS A 284 -6.02 1.40 -12.59
CA HIS A 284 -4.69 1.44 -11.97
C HIS A 284 -4.49 2.65 -11.07
N HIS A 285 -4.73 3.83 -11.60
CA HIS A 285 -4.58 5.06 -10.84
C HIS A 285 -5.50 5.13 -9.62
N TRP A 286 -6.70 4.57 -9.74
CA TRP A 286 -7.62 4.51 -8.61
C TRP A 286 -7.13 3.59 -7.50
N VAL A 287 -6.68 2.36 -7.84
CA VAL A 287 -6.17 1.39 -6.86
C VAL A 287 -4.92 1.93 -6.16
N ARG A 288 -3.98 2.52 -6.91
CA ARG A 288 -2.77 3.16 -6.37
C ARG A 288 -3.11 4.32 -5.44
N CYS A 289 -4.03 5.22 -5.82
CA CYS A 289 -4.50 6.29 -4.94
C CYS A 289 -5.13 5.74 -3.65
N ARG A 290 -5.89 4.64 -3.74
CA ARG A 290 -6.49 4.00 -2.56
C ARG A 290 -5.42 3.45 -1.63
N LEU A 291 -4.41 2.75 -2.17
CA LEU A 291 -3.29 2.21 -1.42
C LEU A 291 -2.47 3.33 -0.76
N ALA A 292 -2.14 4.38 -1.51
CA ALA A 292 -1.44 5.55 -0.98
C ALA A 292 -2.23 6.23 0.15
N ALA A 293 -3.55 6.36 0.01
CA ALA A 293 -4.40 6.94 1.04
C ALA A 293 -4.41 6.10 2.33
N GLU A 294 -4.41 4.77 2.23
CA GLU A 294 -4.35 3.89 3.40
C GLU A 294 -2.97 3.89 4.06
N PHE A 295 -1.88 3.96 3.29
CA PHE A 295 -0.53 4.13 3.84
C PHE A 295 -0.41 5.43 4.64
N CYS A 296 -0.85 6.54 4.07
CA CYS A 296 -0.87 7.80 4.79
C CYS A 296 -1.78 7.74 6.03
N ARG A 297 -2.93 7.10 5.95
CA ARG A 297 -3.87 6.96 7.08
C ARG A 297 -3.26 6.11 8.21
N SER A 298 -2.59 5.02 7.87
CA SER A 298 -1.85 4.20 8.83
C SER A 298 -0.69 4.98 9.46
N ALA A 299 0.12 5.68 8.65
CA ALA A 299 1.19 6.53 9.14
C ALA A 299 0.68 7.61 10.11
N LEU A 300 -0.40 8.30 9.74
CA LEU A 300 -1.03 9.33 10.59
C LEU A 300 -1.52 8.76 11.93
N ALA A 301 -2.13 7.57 11.92
CA ALA A 301 -2.66 6.94 13.12
C ALA A 301 -1.56 6.43 14.07
N THR A 302 -0.41 6.04 13.54
CA THR A 302 0.74 5.53 14.30
C THR A 302 1.76 6.60 14.67
N TRP A 303 1.53 7.87 14.30
CA TRP A 303 2.50 8.95 14.44
C TRP A 303 2.95 9.24 15.88
N GLY A 304 2.09 9.00 16.86
CA GLY A 304 2.41 9.20 18.28
C GLY A 304 3.10 8.02 18.96
N LEU A 305 3.42 6.94 18.27
CA LEU A 305 4.12 5.79 18.84
C LEU A 305 5.61 6.10 19.06
N PRO A 306 6.21 5.64 20.18
CA PRO A 306 7.62 5.86 20.49
C PRO A 306 8.57 5.21 19.48
N ARG A 307 8.19 4.04 18.93
CA ARG A 307 8.96 3.33 17.92
C ARG A 307 8.32 3.52 16.56
N ASN A 308 9.15 3.56 15.51
CA ASN A 308 8.64 3.66 14.15
C ASN A 308 7.90 2.35 13.76
N ALA A 309 6.59 2.40 13.80
CA ALA A 309 5.71 1.27 13.53
C ALA A 309 5.09 1.36 12.13
N LEU A 310 5.81 1.89 11.13
CA LEU A 310 5.32 1.92 9.75
C LEU A 310 5.37 0.51 9.17
N ILE A 311 4.30 -0.23 9.39
CA ILE A 311 4.13 -1.65 9.06
C ILE A 311 4.30 -1.91 7.55
N PHE A 312 3.94 -0.92 6.72
CA PHE A 312 4.08 -1.00 5.28
C PHE A 312 5.51 -0.73 4.79
N ALA A 313 6.43 -0.36 5.67
CA ALA A 313 7.83 -0.13 5.33
C ALA A 313 8.55 -1.42 4.88
N GLU A 314 8.10 -2.57 5.37
CA GLU A 314 8.59 -3.90 5.00
C GLU A 314 7.97 -4.43 3.69
N LEU A 315 6.97 -3.72 3.14
CA LEU A 315 6.27 -4.14 1.93
C LEU A 315 7.00 -3.59 0.69
N ASP A 316 7.59 -4.48 -0.09
CA ASP A 316 8.14 -4.10 -1.40
C ASP A 316 7.01 -4.07 -2.44
N LEU A 317 6.34 -2.93 -2.52
CA LEU A 317 5.26 -2.69 -3.48
C LEU A 317 5.78 -1.78 -4.61
N PRO A 318 5.86 -2.30 -5.84
CA PRO A 318 6.28 -1.50 -6.98
C PRO A 318 5.44 -0.22 -7.09
N GLY A 319 6.11 0.92 -7.29
CA GLY A 319 5.46 2.22 -7.43
C GLY A 319 5.14 2.96 -6.12
N MET A 320 5.27 2.31 -4.94
CA MET A 320 5.01 2.94 -3.64
C MET A 320 6.29 3.26 -2.86
N ARG A 321 7.45 2.88 -3.34
CA ARG A 321 8.73 2.99 -2.62
C ARG A 321 9.04 4.42 -2.17
N LEU A 322 8.93 5.40 -3.06
CA LEU A 322 9.20 6.81 -2.73
C LEU A 322 8.18 7.37 -1.72
N LEU A 323 6.90 6.99 -1.82
CA LEU A 323 5.89 7.38 -0.84
C LEU A 323 6.21 6.79 0.54
N VAL A 324 6.52 5.50 0.60
CA VAL A 324 6.88 4.81 1.84
C VAL A 324 8.11 5.47 2.46
N ARG A 325 9.13 5.74 1.64
CA ARG A 325 10.35 6.42 2.08
C ARG A 325 10.06 7.82 2.63
N ALA A 326 9.24 8.60 1.94
CA ALA A 326 8.85 9.93 2.41
C ALA A 326 8.16 9.87 3.78
N LEU A 327 7.21 8.97 3.96
CA LEU A 327 6.52 8.78 5.24
C LEU A 327 7.47 8.33 6.36
N GLN A 328 8.42 7.42 6.05
CA GLN A 328 9.42 6.95 7.02
C GLN A 328 10.32 8.09 7.50
N VAL A 329 10.92 8.83 6.56
CA VAL A 329 11.85 9.91 6.89
C VAL A 329 11.14 11.03 7.65
N MET A 330 9.95 11.43 7.21
CA MET A 330 9.16 12.46 7.91
C MET A 330 8.76 12.01 9.33
N HIS A 331 8.41 10.73 9.49
CA HIS A 331 8.12 10.17 10.82
C HIS A 331 9.37 10.18 11.72
N GLN A 332 10.50 9.75 11.19
CA GLN A 332 11.77 9.75 11.92
C GLN A 332 12.18 11.16 12.36
N ARG A 333 12.07 12.16 11.48
CA ARG A 333 12.34 13.58 11.80
C ARG A 333 11.45 14.13 12.91
N SER A 334 10.24 13.65 13.04
CA SER A 334 9.29 14.11 14.06
C SER A 334 9.35 13.32 15.37
N ALA A 335 10.03 12.16 15.42
CA ALA A 335 10.09 11.30 16.60
C ALA A 335 10.79 11.96 17.82
N GLY A 336 11.55 13.03 17.63
CA GLY A 336 12.11 13.87 18.71
C GLY A 336 11.13 14.88 19.32
N ALA A 337 9.96 15.08 18.71
CA ALA A 337 8.92 15.94 19.24
C ALA A 337 8.20 15.25 20.42
N LYS A 338 7.86 16.01 21.46
CA LYS A 338 7.31 15.59 22.76
C LYS A 338 6.55 14.25 22.75
N PRO A 339 7.00 13.27 23.54
CA PRO A 339 6.32 12.00 23.62
C PRO A 339 4.88 12.18 24.12
N VAL A 340 3.91 11.65 23.40
CA VAL A 340 2.51 11.61 23.83
C VAL A 340 2.40 10.63 25.01
N ALA A 341 1.64 10.96 26.05
CA ALA A 341 1.39 10.03 27.13
C ALA A 341 0.63 8.80 26.60
N MET A 342 0.98 7.60 27.08
CA MET A 342 0.40 6.34 26.57
C MET A 342 -1.13 6.31 26.64
N GLU A 343 -1.72 6.80 27.73
CA GLU A 343 -3.18 6.83 27.90
C GLU A 343 -3.86 7.84 26.95
N ASP A 344 -3.19 8.95 26.63
CA ASP A 344 -3.67 9.90 25.64
C ASP A 344 -3.61 9.29 24.24
N PHE A 345 -2.52 8.62 23.89
CA PHE A 345 -2.41 7.91 22.63
C PHE A 345 -3.50 6.83 22.49
N LYS A 346 -3.74 5.99 23.51
CA LYS A 346 -4.81 4.99 23.51
C LYS A 346 -6.16 5.62 23.22
N ARG A 347 -6.49 6.70 23.94
CA ARG A 347 -7.76 7.41 23.75
C ARG A 347 -7.90 7.93 22.32
N LEU A 348 -6.86 8.58 21.80
CA LEU A 348 -6.86 9.12 20.44
C LEU A 348 -6.97 8.02 19.39
N TYR A 349 -6.19 6.93 19.53
CA TYR A 349 -6.21 5.83 18.60
C TYR A 349 -7.57 5.09 18.58
N VAL A 350 -8.16 4.84 19.75
CA VAL A 350 -9.50 4.24 19.83
C VAL A 350 -10.53 5.13 19.16
N THR A 351 -10.57 6.42 19.51
CA THR A 351 -11.60 7.34 19.00
C THR A 351 -11.44 7.63 17.51
N HIS A 352 -10.24 8.01 17.08
CA HIS A 352 -10.01 8.52 15.70
C HIS A 352 -9.55 7.45 14.70
N ARG A 353 -9.25 6.23 15.17
CA ARG A 353 -8.87 5.15 14.26
C ARG A 353 -9.82 3.96 14.34
N ILE A 354 -10.00 3.41 15.54
CA ILE A 354 -10.84 2.20 15.71
C ILE A 354 -12.32 2.53 15.54
N ASP A 355 -12.84 3.49 16.29
CA ASP A 355 -14.28 3.80 16.29
C ASP A 355 -14.72 4.38 14.94
N ASP A 356 -13.90 5.23 14.29
CA ASP A 356 -14.17 5.74 12.94
C ASP A 356 -14.19 4.63 11.89
N GLN A 357 -13.24 3.68 11.94
CA GLN A 357 -13.20 2.53 11.03
C GLN A 357 -14.35 1.56 11.30
N LEU A 358 -14.67 1.31 12.57
CA LEU A 358 -15.79 0.47 12.95
C LEU A 358 -17.12 1.02 12.41
N ALA A 359 -17.37 2.31 12.63
CA ALA A 359 -18.54 3.01 12.08
C ALA A 359 -18.58 2.98 10.54
N TYR A 360 -17.41 3.04 9.88
CA TYR A 360 -17.34 2.90 8.43
C TYR A 360 -17.75 1.48 7.98
N TYR A 361 -17.18 0.43 8.59
CA TYR A 361 -17.48 -0.95 8.20
C TYR A 361 -18.93 -1.34 8.53
N GLU A 362 -19.47 -0.92 9.67
CA GLU A 362 -20.87 -1.14 10.05
C GLU A 362 -21.84 -0.50 9.04
N ARG A 363 -21.61 0.76 8.65
CA ARG A 363 -22.40 1.42 7.60
C ARG A 363 -22.31 0.68 6.27
N ARG A 364 -21.11 0.23 5.87
CA ARG A 364 -20.92 -0.52 4.62
C ARG A 364 -21.58 -1.88 4.66
N LEU A 365 -21.53 -2.57 5.81
CA LEU A 365 -22.23 -3.82 6.04
C LEU A 365 -23.74 -3.64 5.95
N GLY A 366 -24.26 -2.59 6.61
CA GLY A 366 -25.68 -2.22 6.56
C GLY A 366 -26.21 -1.92 5.16
N GLN A 367 -25.33 -1.47 4.24
CA GLN A 367 -25.68 -1.25 2.83
C GLN A 367 -25.55 -2.54 1.98
N ALA A 368 -24.51 -3.33 2.19
CA ALA A 368 -24.21 -4.50 1.38
C ALA A 368 -25.09 -5.72 1.70
N MET A 369 -25.46 -5.91 2.96
CA MET A 369 -26.29 -7.04 3.40
C MET A 369 -27.69 -7.06 2.76
N PRO A 370 -28.49 -5.98 2.82
CA PRO A 370 -29.81 -5.97 2.18
C PRO A 370 -29.71 -6.18 0.67
N GLN A 371 -28.71 -5.58 0.02
CA GLN A 371 -28.47 -5.75 -1.43
C GLN A 371 -28.19 -7.21 -1.77
N LEU A 372 -27.33 -7.89 -1.01
CA LEU A 372 -27.03 -9.30 -1.20
C LEU A 372 -28.27 -10.18 -0.99
N VAL A 373 -29.01 -9.94 0.08
CA VAL A 373 -30.24 -10.71 0.40
C VAL A 373 -31.27 -10.54 -0.71
N TRP A 374 -31.50 -9.31 -1.18
CA TRP A 374 -32.47 -9.02 -2.23
C TRP A 374 -32.10 -9.71 -3.56
N LEU A 375 -30.84 -9.57 -4.01
CA LEU A 375 -30.36 -10.21 -5.24
C LEU A 375 -30.42 -11.72 -5.16
N ARG A 376 -30.04 -12.32 -4.02
CA ARG A 376 -30.07 -13.76 -3.80
C ARG A 376 -31.52 -14.29 -3.73
N SER A 377 -32.41 -13.59 -3.06
CA SER A 377 -33.82 -13.97 -3.02
C SER A 377 -34.47 -13.86 -4.42
N GLY A 378 -34.15 -12.79 -5.17
CA GLY A 378 -34.60 -12.64 -6.55
C GLY A 378 -34.10 -13.77 -7.47
N PHE A 379 -32.83 -14.18 -7.31
CA PHE A 379 -32.28 -15.34 -8.05
C PHE A 379 -33.10 -16.63 -7.74
N TRP A 380 -33.34 -16.93 -6.47
CA TRP A 380 -34.09 -18.13 -6.11
C TRP A 380 -35.54 -18.05 -6.58
N MET A 381 -36.20 -16.89 -6.48
CA MET A 381 -37.55 -16.68 -6.95
C MET A 381 -37.67 -16.86 -8.49
N ALA A 382 -36.75 -16.24 -9.24
CA ALA A 382 -36.73 -16.38 -10.68
C ALA A 382 -36.47 -17.82 -11.14
N THR A 383 -35.55 -18.51 -10.47
CA THR A 383 -35.22 -19.91 -10.75
C THR A 383 -36.41 -20.83 -10.47
N LEU A 384 -37.05 -20.68 -9.28
CA LEU A 384 -38.20 -21.49 -8.91
C LEU A 384 -39.38 -21.23 -9.85
N ALA A 385 -39.66 -19.97 -10.18
CA ALA A 385 -40.71 -19.61 -11.12
C ALA A 385 -40.43 -20.19 -12.53
N ALA A 386 -39.19 -20.16 -12.99
CA ALA A 386 -38.80 -20.78 -14.27
C ALA A 386 -39.09 -22.30 -14.29
N ILE A 387 -38.71 -22.99 -13.22
CA ILE A 387 -38.95 -24.42 -13.07
C ILE A 387 -40.46 -24.69 -13.06
N THR A 388 -41.23 -23.92 -12.31
CA THR A 388 -42.68 -24.08 -12.17
C THR A 388 -43.38 -23.85 -13.50
N CYS A 389 -43.07 -22.79 -14.24
CA CYS A 389 -43.63 -22.51 -15.57
C CYS A 389 -43.25 -23.59 -16.58
N THR A 390 -42.02 -24.06 -16.56
CA THR A 390 -41.59 -25.15 -17.48
C THR A 390 -42.27 -26.47 -17.16
N ALA A 391 -42.43 -26.81 -15.87
CA ALA A 391 -43.16 -28.02 -15.48
C ALA A 391 -44.66 -27.91 -15.82
N ALA A 392 -45.29 -26.77 -15.58
CA ALA A 392 -46.66 -26.52 -15.98
C ALA A 392 -46.86 -26.67 -17.49
N TYR A 393 -45.94 -26.13 -18.29
CA TYR A 393 -45.96 -26.31 -19.74
C TYR A 393 -45.83 -27.78 -20.17
N ALA A 394 -44.91 -28.50 -19.55
CA ALA A 394 -44.73 -29.93 -19.82
C ALA A 394 -45.98 -30.76 -19.49
N LEU A 395 -46.60 -30.51 -18.35
CA LEU A 395 -47.85 -31.15 -17.94
C LEU A 395 -49.01 -30.78 -18.86
N HIS A 396 -49.15 -29.50 -19.22
CA HIS A 396 -50.18 -29.06 -20.16
C HIS A 396 -50.06 -29.76 -21.51
N ARG A 397 -48.85 -29.92 -22.04
CA ARG A 397 -48.59 -30.64 -23.31
C ARG A 397 -48.91 -32.12 -23.26
N VAL A 398 -48.81 -32.78 -22.09
CA VAL A 398 -49.07 -34.21 -21.91
C VAL A 398 -50.57 -34.49 -21.73
N TRP A 399 -51.26 -33.66 -20.97
CA TRP A 399 -52.60 -33.96 -20.53
C TRP A 399 -53.70 -33.03 -21.10
N ASN A 400 -53.33 -31.96 -21.82
CA ASN A 400 -54.25 -31.05 -22.51
C ASN A 400 -55.39 -30.52 -21.65
N TYR A 401 -55.08 -30.11 -20.41
CA TYR A 401 -56.06 -29.94 -19.29
C TYR A 401 -57.00 -28.72 -19.37
N ALA A 402 -56.75 -27.75 -20.18
CA ALA A 402 -57.63 -26.57 -20.28
C ALA A 402 -57.34 -25.74 -21.52
N GLU A 403 -58.38 -25.09 -22.09
CA GLU A 403 -58.19 -24.00 -23.03
C GLU A 403 -57.68 -22.74 -22.26
N ILE A 404 -56.41 -22.46 -22.39
CA ILE A 404 -55.78 -21.26 -21.80
C ILE A 404 -55.99 -20.11 -22.81
N PRO A 405 -56.42 -18.90 -22.39
CA PRO A 405 -56.49 -17.75 -23.28
C PRO A 405 -55.14 -17.53 -23.98
N LEU A 406 -55.16 -17.35 -25.32
CA LEU A 406 -53.96 -17.21 -26.18
C LEU A 406 -52.90 -16.28 -25.59
N GLY A 407 -53.28 -15.09 -25.08
CA GLY A 407 -52.32 -14.16 -24.52
C GLY A 407 -51.65 -14.64 -23.21
N LEU A 408 -52.32 -15.47 -22.41
CA LEU A 408 -51.77 -16.00 -21.17
C LEU A 408 -50.83 -17.20 -21.44
N GLU A 409 -51.16 -18.02 -22.49
CA GLU A 409 -50.35 -19.13 -22.94
C GLU A 409 -48.95 -18.63 -23.39
N GLU A 410 -48.92 -17.58 -24.23
CA GLU A 410 -47.68 -16.96 -24.71
C GLU A 410 -46.77 -16.46 -23.56
N TRP A 411 -47.38 -15.83 -22.57
CA TRP A 411 -46.64 -15.36 -21.37
C TRP A 411 -46.09 -16.55 -20.53
N LEU A 412 -46.94 -17.46 -20.10
CA LEU A 412 -46.60 -18.52 -19.16
C LEU A 412 -45.70 -19.63 -19.74
N PHE A 413 -45.89 -19.97 -21.02
CA PHE A 413 -45.25 -21.14 -21.61
C PHE A 413 -44.14 -20.82 -22.59
N TYR A 414 -44.09 -19.60 -23.12
CA TYR A 414 -43.06 -19.21 -24.06
C TYR A 414 -42.13 -18.10 -23.51
N PHE A 415 -42.69 -17.01 -22.99
CA PHE A 415 -41.88 -15.87 -22.56
C PHE A 415 -41.19 -16.12 -21.20
N LEU A 416 -41.94 -16.48 -20.14
CA LEU A 416 -41.41 -16.66 -18.81
C LEU A 416 -40.36 -17.77 -18.69
N PRO A 417 -40.53 -18.98 -19.30
CA PRO A 417 -39.49 -20.04 -19.26
C PRO A 417 -38.15 -19.61 -19.90
N ILE A 418 -38.17 -18.68 -20.85
CA ILE A 418 -36.95 -18.17 -21.49
C ILE A 418 -36.37 -16.99 -20.71
N SER A 419 -37.22 -16.06 -20.24
CA SER A 419 -36.77 -14.81 -19.62
C SER A 419 -36.32 -14.98 -18.17
N LEU A 420 -36.98 -15.84 -17.37
CA LEU A 420 -36.68 -16.04 -15.96
C LEU A 420 -35.29 -16.61 -15.71
N PRO A 421 -34.79 -17.65 -16.44
CA PRO A 421 -33.41 -18.11 -16.29
C PRO A 421 -32.38 -17.04 -16.65
N VAL A 422 -32.64 -16.20 -17.65
CA VAL A 422 -31.79 -15.08 -18.02
C VAL A 422 -31.72 -14.04 -16.90
N MET A 423 -32.88 -13.71 -16.31
CA MET A 423 -32.93 -12.83 -15.13
C MET A 423 -32.19 -13.42 -13.94
N ALA A 424 -32.35 -14.71 -13.67
CA ALA A 424 -31.65 -15.41 -12.60
C ALA A 424 -30.10 -15.32 -12.82
N ALA A 425 -29.63 -15.61 -14.03
CA ALA A 425 -28.25 -15.48 -14.41
C ALA A 425 -27.72 -14.04 -14.24
N ALA A 426 -28.54 -13.06 -14.59
CA ALA A 426 -28.17 -11.64 -14.40
C ALA A 426 -28.04 -11.27 -12.91
N LEU A 427 -28.97 -11.72 -12.06
CA LEU A 427 -28.93 -11.45 -10.63
C LEU A 427 -27.69 -12.07 -9.95
N ILE A 428 -27.31 -13.30 -10.31
CA ILE A 428 -26.10 -13.92 -9.77
C ILE A 428 -24.83 -13.24 -10.31
N SER A 429 -24.86 -12.83 -11.58
CA SER A 429 -23.76 -12.06 -12.19
C SER A 429 -23.57 -10.71 -11.47
N LEU A 430 -24.62 -10.01 -11.11
CA LEU A 430 -24.57 -8.78 -10.34
C LEU A 430 -24.00 -8.98 -8.93
N ILE A 431 -24.29 -10.11 -8.26
CA ILE A 431 -23.69 -10.49 -6.99
C ILE A 431 -22.17 -10.66 -7.17
N SER A 432 -21.76 -11.37 -8.21
CA SER A 432 -20.36 -11.64 -8.53
C SER A 432 -19.59 -10.39 -8.93
N ILE A 433 -20.13 -9.58 -9.84
CA ILE A 433 -19.51 -8.31 -10.30
C ILE A 433 -19.27 -7.33 -9.14
N ASN A 434 -20.23 -7.26 -8.20
CA ASN A 434 -20.11 -6.42 -7.03
C ASN A 434 -19.34 -7.09 -5.87
N ASP A 435 -18.92 -8.34 -6.05
CA ASP A 435 -18.23 -9.16 -5.04
C ASP A 435 -18.94 -9.12 -3.66
N LEU A 436 -20.27 -9.16 -3.67
CA LEU A 436 -21.07 -8.88 -2.48
C LEU A 436 -20.86 -9.90 -1.36
N HIS A 437 -20.66 -11.18 -1.70
CA HIS A 437 -20.41 -12.23 -0.69
C HIS A 437 -19.10 -11.98 0.06
N ARG A 438 -18.03 -11.74 -0.68
CA ARG A 438 -16.71 -11.47 -0.12
C ARG A 438 -16.68 -10.17 0.68
N ARG A 439 -17.32 -9.11 0.18
CA ARG A 439 -17.42 -7.82 0.87
C ARG A 439 -18.17 -7.94 2.20
N VAL A 440 -19.32 -8.63 2.24
CA VAL A 440 -20.09 -8.83 3.47
C VAL A 440 -19.29 -9.64 4.49
N ALA A 441 -18.65 -10.74 4.06
CA ALA A 441 -17.82 -11.56 4.93
C ALA A 441 -16.67 -10.72 5.53
N ARG A 442 -15.95 -9.98 4.69
CA ARG A 442 -14.83 -9.13 5.10
C ARG A 442 -15.25 -7.99 6.04
N TYR A 443 -16.35 -7.31 5.76
CA TYR A 443 -16.82 -6.24 6.66
C TYR A 443 -17.17 -6.77 8.05
N ARG A 444 -17.75 -7.98 8.15
CA ARG A 444 -17.99 -8.65 9.43
C ARG A 444 -16.71 -9.01 10.16
N GLU A 445 -15.74 -9.56 9.43
CA GLU A 445 -14.43 -9.90 9.97
C GLU A 445 -13.71 -8.66 10.51
N MET A 446 -13.67 -7.58 9.72
CA MET A 446 -13.05 -6.33 10.15
C MET A 446 -13.74 -5.70 11.37
N CYS A 447 -15.07 -5.74 11.46
CA CYS A 447 -15.76 -5.33 12.68
C CYS A 447 -15.33 -6.15 13.89
N ALA A 448 -15.18 -7.48 13.74
CA ALA A 448 -14.74 -8.35 14.83
C ALA A 448 -13.28 -8.07 15.24
N VAL A 449 -12.38 -7.88 14.28
CA VAL A 449 -10.96 -7.52 14.51
C VAL A 449 -10.85 -6.19 15.26
N LEU A 450 -11.57 -5.15 14.81
CA LEU A 450 -11.54 -3.84 15.44
C LEU A 450 -12.13 -3.84 16.85
N GLN A 451 -13.22 -4.59 17.08
CA GLN A 451 -13.80 -4.76 18.42
C GLN A 451 -12.84 -5.50 19.37
N ALA A 452 -12.13 -6.51 18.86
CA ALA A 452 -11.10 -7.22 19.63
C ALA A 452 -9.92 -6.30 19.97
N ALA A 453 -9.42 -5.55 18.98
CA ALA A 453 -8.34 -4.58 19.16
C ALA A 453 -8.70 -3.51 20.20
N ARG A 454 -9.93 -2.96 20.15
CA ARG A 454 -10.43 -2.01 21.14
C ARG A 454 -10.34 -2.55 22.57
N LYS A 455 -10.74 -3.82 22.78
CA LYS A 455 -10.63 -4.48 24.07
C LYS A 455 -9.17 -4.66 24.50
N GLN A 456 -8.32 -5.15 23.60
CA GLN A 456 -6.90 -5.39 23.89
C GLN A 456 -6.15 -4.10 24.26
N ILE A 457 -6.42 -2.97 23.57
CA ILE A 457 -5.84 -1.66 23.88
C ILE A 457 -6.22 -1.21 25.29
N ALA A 458 -7.46 -1.44 25.72
CA ALA A 458 -7.90 -1.09 27.07
C ALA A 458 -7.09 -1.81 28.17
N TYR A 459 -6.64 -3.04 27.90
CA TYR A 459 -5.83 -3.84 28.84
C TYR A 459 -4.32 -3.58 28.73
N GLY A 460 -3.81 -2.98 27.67
CA GLY A 460 -2.39 -2.70 27.48
C GLY A 460 -1.83 -1.81 28.61
N ARG A 461 -0.72 -2.20 29.24
CA ARG A 461 -0.09 -1.48 30.34
C ARG A 461 1.33 -1.01 30.01
N THR A 462 1.87 -1.45 28.89
CA THR A 462 3.22 -1.10 28.41
C THR A 462 3.16 -0.66 26.94
N TRP A 463 4.10 0.18 26.54
CA TRP A 463 4.23 0.58 25.15
C TRP A 463 4.41 -0.62 24.22
N SER A 464 5.23 -1.60 24.57
CA SER A 464 5.46 -2.81 23.75
C SER A 464 4.17 -3.61 23.51
N SER A 465 3.30 -3.76 24.54
CA SER A 465 2.02 -4.44 24.35
C SER A 465 1.05 -3.63 23.51
N LEU A 466 1.04 -2.30 23.67
CA LEU A 466 0.21 -1.40 22.88
C LEU A 466 0.63 -1.37 21.40
N GLU A 467 1.93 -1.19 21.14
CA GLU A 467 2.52 -1.18 19.81
C GLU A 467 2.20 -2.48 19.04
N ARG A 468 2.31 -3.63 19.69
CA ARG A 468 1.95 -4.91 19.10
C ARG A 468 0.48 -4.95 18.64
N VAL A 469 -0.46 -4.50 19.48
CA VAL A 469 -1.90 -4.48 19.14
C VAL A 469 -2.16 -3.50 18.00
N VAL A 470 -1.54 -2.30 18.05
CA VAL A 470 -1.64 -1.31 16.98
C VAL A 470 -1.09 -1.87 15.66
N GLN A 471 0.09 -2.48 15.68
CA GLN A 471 0.69 -3.11 14.50
C GLN A 471 -0.20 -4.21 13.90
N GLN A 472 -0.75 -5.09 14.74
CA GLN A 472 -1.67 -6.13 14.26
C GLN A 472 -2.94 -5.54 13.65
N THR A 473 -3.48 -4.48 14.25
CA THR A 473 -4.67 -3.79 13.74
C THR A 473 -4.39 -3.11 12.38
N GLU A 474 -3.28 -2.37 12.28
CA GLU A 474 -2.91 -1.70 11.03
C GLU A 474 -2.55 -2.70 9.93
N ARG A 475 -1.88 -3.82 10.26
CA ARG A 475 -1.66 -4.93 9.29
C ARG A 475 -2.98 -5.48 8.75
N ALA A 476 -3.95 -5.74 9.62
CA ALA A 476 -5.26 -6.24 9.19
C ALA A 476 -5.99 -5.23 8.28
N LEU A 477 -5.93 -3.93 8.60
CA LEU A 477 -6.52 -2.87 7.79
C LEU A 477 -5.84 -2.71 6.43
N LEU A 478 -4.50 -2.82 6.38
CA LEU A 478 -3.72 -2.69 5.15
C LEU A 478 -3.83 -3.93 4.26
N GLN A 479 -3.93 -5.13 4.85
CA GLN A 479 -4.02 -6.38 4.09
C GLN A 479 -5.21 -6.36 3.13
N GLU A 480 -6.33 -5.77 3.53
CA GLU A 480 -7.50 -5.60 2.65
C GLU A 480 -7.15 -4.88 1.35
N VAL A 481 -6.38 -3.80 1.45
CA VAL A 481 -6.06 -2.96 0.29
C VAL A 481 -4.97 -3.60 -0.56
N ILE A 482 -4.01 -4.29 0.08
CA ILE A 482 -2.93 -5.00 -0.60
C ILE A 482 -3.47 -6.17 -1.41
N GLU A 483 -4.37 -6.97 -0.86
CA GLU A 483 -5.03 -8.07 -1.59
C GLU A 483 -5.81 -7.54 -2.79
N TRP A 484 -6.48 -6.41 -2.64
CA TRP A 484 -7.14 -5.73 -3.76
C TRP A 484 -6.16 -5.31 -4.84
N HIS A 485 -5.03 -4.75 -4.46
CA HIS A 485 -3.98 -4.33 -5.40
C HIS A 485 -3.42 -5.54 -6.16
N SER A 486 -3.13 -6.65 -5.48
CA SER A 486 -2.59 -7.85 -6.13
C SER A 486 -3.58 -8.47 -7.11
N ILE A 487 -4.87 -8.60 -6.74
CA ILE A 487 -5.91 -9.14 -7.64
C ILE A 487 -6.07 -8.29 -8.90
N THR A 488 -5.98 -6.96 -8.77
CA THR A 488 -6.15 -6.06 -9.91
C THR A 488 -4.93 -6.03 -10.82
N SER A 489 -3.73 -6.15 -10.28
CA SER A 489 -2.50 -6.23 -11.09
C SER A 489 -2.37 -7.55 -11.85
N PHE A 490 -2.86 -8.66 -11.30
CA PHE A 490 -2.92 -9.95 -12.02
C PHE A 490 -3.92 -9.96 -13.18
N ALA A 491 -5.04 -9.26 -13.06
CA ALA A 491 -6.07 -9.19 -14.12
C ALA A 491 -5.61 -8.41 -15.36
N GLU A 492 -4.48 -7.75 -15.32
CA GLU A 492 -3.94 -6.91 -16.41
C GLU A 492 -2.73 -7.51 -17.11
N SER A 493 -2.11 -8.53 -16.53
CA SER A 493 -1.00 -9.26 -17.16
C SER A 493 -1.48 -10.29 -18.21
N HIS A 494 -2.78 -10.41 -18.42
CA HIS A 494 -3.47 -11.22 -19.45
C HIS A 494 -4.47 -10.38 -20.26
#